data_163694937c9660dfa3f767ca9a3b84cf
#
_entry.id   163694937c9660dfa3f767ca9a3b84cf
#
_cell.length_a   1.000
_cell.length_b   1.000
_cell.length_c   1.000
_cell.angle_alpha   90.00
_cell.angle_beta   90.00
_cell.angle_gamma   90.00
#
_symmetry.space_group_name_H-M   'P 1'
#
loop_
_entity.id
_entity.type
_entity.pdbx_description
1 polymer ?
#
loop_
_entity_poly.entity_id
_entity_poly.type
_entity_poly.pdbx_seq_one_letter_code
_entity_poly.pdbx_strand_id
1 'polypeptide(L)'
;MEPQDQQPAPSIQQPIPQSEPQVPETNLPIQDGTVSAQETQHFQTQGMPLPPGQTIPANGIPLFPNPDDTFAALQPTIYNNGGFANPGVIIPQNQQVLGLNSSDISHPVNGNGLSADDIALYDRQLRLWGMEAQQKIQSANIVIITMKALANEIAKNLVLAGIGSLTVVDDQIVTEADLGAQFFLTEEDIGQSRAEAAVNRIQKLNPRVKVIADPGSIMSKGASFFGNFDIIIATDLSPTLLAFINTATRLHNRQFYAAGTYGFYGYIFSDLIEHDYVVQRDKSNVPTTIGPETRTRSIVKVETQKEDGKTIEKVQKRELYSTWDLASETSLLPPEYLKSKRRLKAVTPALSCLRALWAFQQTHNDHPPGNNKDDLGTFTRLATHNHQLLSLPSETLRSEFLRSFLQNIGSEIAPVTAILGGQLAQDVINVRGQRQQPIQNMVVFDGDKMEAEMYPLHPEGNLGRAQLELATNPMVPLGHVDPSQMIPMDQTGMMMGTGM
;
A
#
# COMPACT_ATOMS: atom_id res chain seq x y z
N MET A 1 -16.14 -53.34 -65.46
CA MET A 1 -15.82 -53.03 -64.11
C MET A 1 -16.56 -51.73 -63.82
N GLU A 2 -17.58 -51.86 -63.05
CA GLU A 2 -18.62 -50.85 -62.76
C GLU A 2 -18.12 -49.75 -61.86
N PRO A 3 -18.66 -48.53 -61.96
CA PRO A 3 -18.41 -47.44 -61.01
C PRO A 3 -19.41 -47.50 -59.85
N GLN A 4 -18.92 -47.36 -58.62
CA GLN A 4 -19.73 -47.33 -57.41
C GLN A 4 -20.33 -45.94 -57.18
N ASP A 5 -21.63 -46.02 -56.83
CA ASP A 5 -22.52 -44.94 -56.46
C ASP A 5 -22.03 -44.04 -55.34
N GLN A 6 -22.13 -42.74 -55.58
CA GLN A 6 -22.00 -41.70 -54.52
C GLN A 6 -23.43 -41.42 -53.99
N GLN A 7 -23.62 -41.64 -52.69
CA GLN A 7 -24.78 -41.14 -51.92
C GLN A 7 -24.63 -39.65 -51.58
N PRO A 8 -25.73 -38.88 -51.66
CA PRO A 8 -25.72 -37.46 -51.34
C PRO A 8 -25.77 -37.23 -49.81
N ALA A 9 -25.03 -36.19 -49.34
CA ALA A 9 -25.00 -35.73 -47.98
C ALA A 9 -26.34 -35.15 -47.50
N PRO A 10 -26.67 -35.23 -46.20
CA PRO A 10 -27.94 -34.72 -45.70
C PRO A 10 -27.91 -33.19 -45.57
N SER A 11 -28.98 -32.57 -46.01
CA SER A 11 -29.27 -31.14 -45.95
C SER A 11 -29.41 -30.64 -44.50
N ILE A 12 -28.66 -29.58 -44.15
CA ILE A 12 -28.74 -28.84 -42.90
C ILE A 12 -30.04 -28.00 -42.94
N GLN A 13 -30.97 -28.29 -42.04
CA GLN A 13 -32.12 -27.43 -41.75
C GLN A 13 -31.72 -26.24 -40.92
N GLN A 14 -32.08 -25.04 -41.38
CA GLN A 14 -31.93 -23.79 -40.64
C GLN A 14 -32.93 -23.74 -39.45
N PRO A 15 -32.55 -23.22 -38.27
CA PRO A 15 -33.48 -23.04 -37.17
C PRO A 15 -34.42 -21.86 -37.41
N ILE A 16 -35.67 -22.05 -37.06
CA ILE A 16 -36.77 -21.08 -37.06
C ILE A 16 -36.52 -20.01 -35.99
N PRO A 17 -36.75 -18.72 -36.25
CA PRO A 17 -36.61 -17.68 -35.23
C PRO A 17 -37.74 -17.78 -34.20
N GLN A 18 -37.37 -17.82 -32.90
CA GLN A 18 -38.32 -17.72 -31.79
C GLN A 18 -38.72 -16.26 -31.61
N SER A 19 -40.03 -16.04 -31.51
CA SER A 19 -40.70 -14.78 -31.25
C SER A 19 -40.39 -14.25 -29.84
N GLU A 20 -39.99 -12.97 -29.74
CA GLU A 20 -39.87 -12.20 -28.49
C GLU A 20 -41.24 -12.01 -27.83
N PRO A 21 -41.31 -11.98 -26.47
CA PRO A 21 -42.54 -11.61 -25.78
C PRO A 21 -42.72 -10.09 -25.78
N GLN A 22 -43.88 -9.64 -26.27
CA GLN A 22 -44.34 -8.25 -26.27
C GLN A 22 -44.62 -7.76 -24.84
N VAL A 23 -44.05 -6.60 -24.47
CA VAL A 23 -44.39 -5.83 -23.30
C VAL A 23 -45.56 -4.90 -23.63
N PRO A 24 -46.61 -4.75 -22.82
CA PRO A 24 -47.73 -3.87 -23.11
C PRO A 24 -47.35 -2.40 -22.93
N GLU A 25 -47.57 -1.62 -23.98
CA GLU A 25 -47.52 -0.15 -23.95
C GLU A 25 -48.72 0.41 -23.17
N THR A 26 -48.43 1.18 -22.12
CA THR A 26 -49.41 2.06 -21.49
C THR A 26 -49.26 3.49 -22.03
N ASN A 27 -50.22 3.86 -22.89
CA ASN A 27 -50.36 5.24 -23.37
C ASN A 27 -50.80 6.17 -22.26
N LEU A 28 -50.06 7.26 -22.05
CA LEU A 28 -50.53 8.49 -21.40
C LEU A 28 -50.22 9.69 -22.31
N PRO A 29 -51.10 10.67 -22.40
CA PRO A 29 -51.07 11.70 -23.43
C PRO A 29 -50.07 12.82 -23.14
N ILE A 30 -49.40 13.24 -24.21
CA ILE A 30 -48.52 14.42 -24.28
C ILE A 30 -49.44 15.68 -24.25
N GLN A 31 -49.26 16.56 -23.27
CA GLN A 31 -49.73 17.95 -23.34
C GLN A 31 -48.51 18.86 -23.53
N ASP A 32 -48.50 19.56 -24.65
CA ASP A 32 -47.66 20.73 -24.90
C ASP A 32 -48.03 21.87 -23.92
N GLY A 33 -47.03 22.43 -23.27
CA GLY A 33 -47.19 23.58 -22.42
C GLY A 33 -45.86 24.32 -22.24
N THR A 34 -45.63 25.30 -23.09
CA THR A 34 -44.64 26.37 -22.92
C THR A 34 -44.94 27.14 -21.61
N VAL A 35 -43.97 27.16 -20.66
CA VAL A 35 -44.00 28.12 -19.54
C VAL A 35 -42.60 28.68 -19.29
N SER A 36 -42.59 30.00 -19.28
CA SER A 36 -41.54 30.96 -19.05
C SER A 36 -40.83 30.81 -17.68
N ALA A 37 -39.58 31.33 -17.67
CA ALA A 37 -38.77 31.54 -16.47
C ALA A 37 -39.51 32.37 -15.38
N GLN A 38 -39.46 31.90 -14.17
CA GLN A 38 -39.41 32.57 -12.85
C GLN A 38 -40.13 31.71 -11.80
N GLU A 39 -39.35 31.20 -10.85
CA GLU A 39 -39.67 31.26 -9.43
C GLU A 39 -38.67 30.41 -8.62
N THR A 40 -37.79 31.10 -7.94
CA THR A 40 -36.97 30.61 -6.85
C THR A 40 -37.85 30.39 -5.62
N GLN A 41 -38.09 29.16 -5.21
CA GLN A 41 -38.71 28.89 -3.91
C GLN A 41 -37.66 28.52 -2.86
N HIS A 42 -37.64 29.36 -1.83
CA HIS A 42 -36.97 29.18 -0.53
C HIS A 42 -37.40 27.89 0.15
N PHE A 43 -36.43 27.00 0.46
CA PHE A 43 -36.62 26.00 1.52
C PHE A 43 -36.23 26.62 2.86
N GLN A 44 -37.22 26.92 3.68
CA GLN A 44 -37.05 27.26 5.11
C GLN A 44 -36.80 25.96 5.89
N THR A 45 -35.58 25.79 6.42
CA THR A 45 -35.31 24.84 7.50
C THR A 45 -35.80 25.42 8.82
N GLN A 46 -36.78 24.77 9.43
CA GLN A 46 -37.21 25.07 10.79
C GLN A 46 -36.11 24.69 11.79
N GLY A 47 -35.53 25.70 12.44
CA GLY A 47 -34.59 25.54 13.53
C GLY A 47 -35.25 25.13 14.83
N MET A 48 -34.69 24.16 15.54
CA MET A 48 -35.00 23.87 16.94
C MET A 48 -34.47 24.99 17.86
N PRO A 49 -35.15 25.33 18.93
CA PRO A 49 -34.72 26.41 19.84
C PRO A 49 -33.55 25.96 20.74
N LEU A 50 -32.55 26.84 20.84
CA LEU A 50 -31.40 26.73 21.74
C LEU A 50 -31.83 27.17 23.18
N PRO A 51 -31.19 26.59 24.23
CA PRO A 51 -31.45 27.02 25.62
C PRO A 51 -30.86 28.42 25.90
N PRO A 52 -31.47 29.21 26.84
CA PRO A 52 -31.11 30.60 27.06
C PRO A 52 -29.76 30.74 27.80
N GLY A 53 -28.87 31.55 27.27
CA GLY A 53 -27.70 32.02 28.02
C GLY A 53 -26.35 32.17 27.29
N GLN A 54 -26.26 32.11 25.96
CA GLN A 54 -25.01 32.40 25.27
C GLN A 54 -25.19 33.50 24.23
N THR A 55 -24.54 34.66 24.47
CA THR A 55 -24.42 35.77 23.53
C THR A 55 -23.25 35.50 22.57
N ILE A 56 -23.53 35.55 21.27
CA ILE A 56 -22.54 35.47 20.19
C ILE A 56 -22.04 36.88 19.90
N PRO A 57 -20.70 37.13 19.85
CA PRO A 57 -20.19 38.43 19.41
C PRO A 57 -20.35 38.56 17.88
N ALA A 58 -20.89 39.71 17.48
CA ALA A 58 -21.02 40.09 16.06
C ALA A 58 -19.64 40.48 15.50
N ASN A 59 -18.96 39.57 14.82
CA ASN A 59 -17.91 39.92 13.86
C ASN A 59 -17.96 38.92 12.70
N GLY A 60 -18.00 39.50 11.52
CA GLY A 60 -18.36 38.86 10.26
C GLY A 60 -17.59 37.61 9.90
N ILE A 61 -18.30 36.68 9.34
CA ILE A 61 -17.77 35.47 8.71
C ILE A 61 -17.11 35.90 7.40
N PRO A 62 -15.81 35.62 7.17
CA PRO A 62 -15.21 35.82 5.86
C PRO A 62 -15.75 34.74 4.91
N LEU A 63 -16.32 35.18 3.80
CA LEU A 63 -16.64 34.32 2.66
C LEU A 63 -15.35 33.88 1.98
N PHE A 64 -15.18 32.55 1.87
CA PHE A 64 -14.19 31.80 1.10
C PHE A 64 -12.71 31.91 1.53
N PRO A 65 -12.05 30.78 1.90
CA PRO A 65 -10.62 30.75 2.09
C PRO A 65 -9.90 30.87 0.73
N ASN A 66 -8.79 31.59 0.74
CA ASN A 66 -7.88 31.76 -0.38
C ASN A 66 -7.39 30.37 -0.87
N PRO A 67 -7.19 30.16 -2.18
CA PRO A 67 -6.69 28.89 -2.74
C PRO A 67 -5.35 28.44 -2.19
N ASP A 68 -4.55 29.32 -1.60
CA ASP A 68 -3.24 29.01 -1.03
C ASP A 68 -3.27 28.37 0.37
N ASP A 69 -4.41 28.39 1.07
CA ASP A 69 -4.53 27.86 2.44
C ASP A 69 -5.02 26.39 2.49
N THR A 70 -5.47 25.84 1.36
CA THR A 70 -6.09 24.51 1.31
C THR A 70 -5.09 23.34 1.32
N PHE A 71 -3.81 23.57 1.13
CA PHE A 71 -2.80 22.50 1.15
C PHE A 71 -2.14 22.25 2.52
N ALA A 72 -2.29 23.17 3.47
CA ALA A 72 -1.72 23.01 4.82
C ALA A 72 -2.63 22.23 5.79
N ALA A 73 -3.91 22.03 5.47
CA ALA A 73 -4.89 21.40 6.35
C ALA A 73 -5.13 19.90 6.09
N LEU A 74 -4.51 19.32 5.06
CA LEU A 74 -4.62 17.90 4.72
C LEU A 74 -3.30 17.15 4.94
N GLN A 75 -2.64 17.38 6.07
CA GLN A 75 -1.76 16.35 6.61
C GLN A 75 -2.65 15.39 7.41
N PRO A 76 -2.90 14.18 6.92
CA PRO A 76 -3.59 13.19 7.73
C PRO A 76 -2.69 12.92 8.94
N THR A 77 -3.25 13.00 10.13
CA THR A 77 -2.69 12.49 11.38
C THR A 77 -2.65 10.96 11.30
N ILE A 78 -1.90 10.41 10.32
CA ILE A 78 -1.88 8.97 10.01
C ILE A 78 -0.94 8.21 10.94
N TYR A 79 -0.12 8.89 11.72
CA TYR A 79 0.73 8.27 12.73
C TYR A 79 0.26 8.60 14.14
N ASN A 80 -0.97 8.23 14.46
CA ASN A 80 -1.32 8.09 15.85
C ASN A 80 -0.80 6.73 16.33
N ASN A 81 0.49 6.72 16.68
CA ASN A 81 1.16 5.59 17.28
C ASN A 81 0.55 5.37 18.68
N GLY A 82 -0.66 4.77 18.73
CA GLY A 82 -1.32 4.36 19.97
C GLY A 82 -0.55 3.26 20.71
N GLY A 83 0.77 3.31 20.68
CA GLY A 83 1.56 2.21 21.14
C GLY A 83 2.57 2.48 22.25
N PHE A 84 3.16 3.61 22.29
CA PHE A 84 4.07 3.98 23.39
C PHE A 84 3.79 5.42 23.74
N ALA A 85 3.08 5.66 24.83
CA ALA A 85 3.12 6.94 25.51
C ALA A 85 4.56 7.19 25.93
N ASN A 86 5.37 7.74 25.03
CA ASN A 86 6.49 8.55 25.40
C ASN A 86 5.87 9.89 25.80
N PRO A 87 5.83 10.26 27.09
CA PRO A 87 5.37 11.57 27.47
C PRO A 87 6.43 12.57 26.99
N GLY A 88 6.19 13.21 25.85
CA GLY A 88 7.10 14.24 25.37
C GLY A 88 7.23 14.42 23.85
N VAL A 89 6.51 13.71 23.00
CA VAL A 89 6.44 14.08 21.59
C VAL A 89 5.27 15.05 21.39
N ILE A 90 5.46 16.26 21.83
CA ILE A 90 4.79 17.43 21.25
C ILE A 90 5.46 17.59 19.89
N ILE A 91 4.73 17.30 18.80
CA ILE A 91 5.14 17.74 17.47
C ILE A 91 5.16 19.27 17.55
N PRO A 92 6.32 19.94 17.45
CA PRO A 92 6.33 21.39 17.44
C PRO A 92 5.60 21.83 16.19
N GLN A 93 4.53 22.59 16.33
CA GLN A 93 3.86 23.32 15.24
C GLN A 93 4.74 24.42 14.60
N ASN A 94 6.03 24.44 14.91
CA ASN A 94 7.04 25.29 14.32
C ASN A 94 8.27 24.45 13.99
N GLN A 95 8.20 23.66 12.92
CA GLN A 95 9.41 23.40 12.16
C GLN A 95 9.78 24.72 11.49
N GLN A 96 10.59 25.50 12.17
CA GLN A 96 11.40 26.51 11.49
C GLN A 96 12.12 25.77 10.36
N VAL A 97 11.74 26.12 9.14
CA VAL A 97 12.46 25.79 7.92
C VAL A 97 13.93 26.01 8.25
N LEU A 98 14.75 24.95 8.25
CA LEU A 98 16.19 25.07 8.30
C LEU A 98 16.56 26.01 7.17
N GLY A 99 16.82 27.27 7.50
CA GLY A 99 17.23 28.26 6.54
C GLY A 99 18.49 27.74 5.87
N LEU A 100 18.41 27.41 4.59
CA LEU A 100 19.58 27.38 3.76
C LEU A 100 20.09 28.81 3.79
N ASN A 101 21.20 29.04 4.51
CA ASN A 101 21.90 30.29 4.44
C ASN A 101 22.22 30.52 2.97
N SER A 102 21.96 31.73 2.47
CA SER A 102 22.29 32.13 1.10
C SER A 102 23.78 31.93 0.73
N SER A 103 24.63 31.66 1.74
CA SER A 103 26.05 31.33 1.60
C SER A 103 26.29 29.88 1.11
N ASP A 104 25.31 28.96 1.28
CA ASP A 104 25.50 27.56 0.87
C ASP A 104 25.17 27.33 -0.62
N ILE A 105 24.60 28.33 -1.28
CA ILE A 105 24.22 28.28 -2.71
C ILE A 105 25.36 28.73 -3.64
N SER A 106 26.45 29.31 -3.11
CA SER A 106 27.47 30.02 -3.91
C SER A 106 28.72 29.22 -4.28
N HIS A 107 28.77 27.90 -4.05
CA HIS A 107 29.89 27.09 -4.52
C HIS A 107 29.48 26.24 -5.74
N PRO A 108 30.20 26.33 -6.87
CA PRO A 108 30.01 25.39 -7.97
C PRO A 108 30.45 24.01 -7.49
N VAL A 109 29.49 23.11 -7.26
CA VAL A 109 29.75 21.72 -6.83
C VAL A 109 30.42 20.96 -7.96
N ASN A 110 31.65 20.56 -7.74
CA ASN A 110 32.39 19.66 -8.61
C ASN A 110 31.63 18.34 -8.81
N GLY A 111 31.27 18.06 -10.03
CA GLY A 111 31.18 16.73 -10.66
C GLY A 111 30.13 15.71 -10.21
N ASN A 112 29.56 15.76 -8.99
CA ASN A 112 28.61 14.75 -8.48
C ASN A 112 27.43 15.35 -7.66
N GLY A 113 27.17 16.63 -7.78
CA GLY A 113 26.06 17.30 -7.06
C GLY A 113 24.82 17.53 -7.91
N LEU A 114 23.70 17.91 -7.27
CA LEU A 114 22.48 18.36 -7.95
C LEU A 114 22.79 19.55 -8.87
N SER A 115 22.22 19.57 -10.07
CA SER A 115 22.33 20.72 -10.96
C SER A 115 21.58 21.93 -10.39
N ALA A 116 21.94 23.15 -10.86
CA ALA A 116 21.21 24.37 -10.46
C ALA A 116 19.72 24.28 -10.81
N ASP A 117 19.39 23.66 -11.93
CA ASP A 117 18.01 23.42 -12.36
C ASP A 117 17.29 22.39 -11.46
N ASP A 118 18.01 21.36 -10.95
CA ASP A 118 17.44 20.42 -9.97
C ASP A 118 17.17 21.11 -8.64
N ILE A 119 18.10 21.94 -8.19
CA ILE A 119 17.93 22.72 -6.97
C ILE A 119 16.70 23.64 -7.08
N ALA A 120 16.52 24.31 -8.22
CA ALA A 120 15.37 25.16 -8.46
C ALA A 120 14.06 24.35 -8.52
N LEU A 121 14.06 23.19 -9.20
CA LEU A 121 12.87 22.34 -9.33
C LEU A 121 12.45 21.73 -8.00
N TYR A 122 13.42 21.24 -7.20
CA TYR A 122 13.17 20.54 -5.95
C TYR A 122 13.36 21.42 -4.70
N ASP A 123 13.41 22.76 -4.83
CA ASP A 123 13.67 23.69 -3.72
C ASP A 123 12.82 23.40 -2.47
N ARG A 124 11.50 23.24 -2.65
CA ARG A 124 10.58 22.97 -1.53
C ARG A 124 10.84 21.60 -0.87
N GLN A 125 11.23 20.62 -1.65
CA GLN A 125 11.55 19.28 -1.17
C GLN A 125 12.91 19.30 -0.43
N LEU A 126 13.89 19.99 -1.00
CA LEU A 126 15.22 20.17 -0.39
C LEU A 126 15.14 20.82 1.00
N ARG A 127 14.21 21.74 1.20
CA ARG A 127 13.95 22.34 2.53
C ARG A 127 13.43 21.34 3.55
N LEU A 128 12.74 20.27 3.11
CA LEU A 128 12.19 19.25 4.00
C LEU A 128 13.22 18.18 4.37
N TRP A 129 13.93 17.62 3.38
CA TRP A 129 14.80 16.48 3.61
C TRP A 129 16.28 16.70 3.26
N GLY A 130 16.63 17.86 2.72
CA GLY A 130 18.01 18.25 2.45
C GLY A 130 18.62 17.65 1.19
N MET A 131 19.80 18.16 0.82
CA MET A 131 20.51 17.80 -0.41
C MET A 131 20.90 16.33 -0.47
N GLU A 132 21.45 15.77 0.59
CA GLU A 132 21.93 14.39 0.65
C GLU A 132 20.78 13.38 0.43
N ALA A 133 19.63 13.61 1.07
CA ALA A 133 18.47 12.75 0.89
C ALA A 133 17.93 12.84 -0.55
N GLN A 134 17.88 14.04 -1.14
CA GLN A 134 17.46 14.21 -2.54
C GLN A 134 18.38 13.48 -3.51
N GLN A 135 19.70 13.51 -3.32
CA GLN A 135 20.65 12.76 -4.14
C GLN A 135 20.40 11.24 -4.05
N LYS A 136 20.14 10.73 -2.85
CA LYS A 136 19.79 9.31 -2.63
C LYS A 136 18.46 8.94 -3.31
N ILE A 137 17.48 9.84 -3.30
CA ILE A 137 16.20 9.66 -3.99
C ILE A 137 16.43 9.63 -5.51
N GLN A 138 17.18 10.60 -6.06
CA GLN A 138 17.51 10.66 -7.50
C GLN A 138 18.34 9.49 -8.01
N SER A 139 19.07 8.78 -7.13
CA SER A 139 19.81 7.57 -7.51
C SER A 139 18.97 6.29 -7.44
N ALA A 140 17.73 6.35 -6.93
CA ALA A 140 16.92 5.16 -6.69
C ALA A 140 16.32 4.59 -7.97
N ASN A 141 16.51 3.29 -8.20
CA ASN A 141 15.85 2.51 -9.24
C ASN A 141 14.72 1.71 -8.61
N ILE A 142 13.49 2.00 -9.00
CA ILE A 142 12.28 1.42 -8.41
C ILE A 142 11.51 0.64 -9.47
N VAL A 143 10.95 -0.52 -9.08
CA VAL A 143 9.98 -1.24 -9.90
C VAL A 143 8.63 -1.29 -9.20
N ILE A 144 7.56 -1.02 -9.94
CA ILE A 144 6.18 -1.24 -9.53
C ILE A 144 5.62 -2.39 -10.37
N ILE A 145 5.02 -3.36 -9.67
CA ILE A 145 4.42 -4.54 -10.28
C ILE A 145 2.90 -4.42 -10.13
N THR A 146 2.19 -4.54 -11.23
CA THR A 146 0.74 -4.31 -11.41
C THR A 146 0.37 -2.83 -11.31
N MET A 147 -0.12 -2.28 -12.42
CA MET A 147 -0.39 -0.85 -12.55
C MET A 147 -1.89 -0.56 -12.45
N LYS A 148 -2.46 -0.75 -11.24
CA LYS A 148 -3.83 -0.41 -10.89
C LYS A 148 -3.91 0.95 -10.18
N ALA A 149 -5.08 1.30 -9.63
CA ALA A 149 -5.33 2.61 -9.02
C ALA A 149 -4.36 2.95 -7.87
N LEU A 150 -4.03 1.99 -7.00
CA LEU A 150 -3.05 2.19 -5.93
C LEU A 150 -1.64 2.49 -6.50
N ALA A 151 -1.22 1.73 -7.51
CA ALA A 151 0.07 1.94 -8.16
C ALA A 151 0.16 3.29 -8.89
N ASN A 152 -0.96 3.79 -9.44
CA ASN A 152 -1.04 5.13 -10.03
C ASN A 152 -0.67 6.22 -9.03
N GLU A 153 -1.22 6.14 -7.82
CA GLU A 153 -0.94 7.07 -6.73
C GLU A 153 0.52 6.99 -6.26
N ILE A 154 1.05 5.77 -6.11
CA ILE A 154 2.45 5.55 -5.72
C ILE A 154 3.38 6.12 -6.79
N ALA A 155 3.18 5.77 -8.06
CA ALA A 155 4.00 6.20 -9.18
C ALA A 155 4.02 7.72 -9.31
N LYS A 156 2.86 8.37 -9.21
CA LYS A 156 2.75 9.84 -9.23
C LYS A 156 3.64 10.47 -8.17
N ASN A 157 3.52 10.04 -6.92
CA ASN A 157 4.25 10.65 -5.81
C ASN A 157 5.76 10.42 -5.92
N LEU A 158 6.20 9.20 -6.31
CA LEU A 158 7.62 8.88 -6.46
C LEU A 158 8.27 9.64 -7.62
N VAL A 159 7.59 9.71 -8.77
CA VAL A 159 8.09 10.44 -9.94
C VAL A 159 8.18 11.94 -9.67
N LEU A 160 7.17 12.52 -8.99
CA LEU A 160 7.21 13.93 -8.58
C LEU A 160 8.29 14.20 -7.52
N ALA A 161 8.63 13.23 -6.67
CA ALA A 161 9.76 13.33 -5.75
C ALA A 161 11.14 13.28 -6.45
N GLY A 162 11.17 12.88 -7.72
CA GLY A 162 12.39 12.87 -8.54
C GLY A 162 13.28 11.66 -8.29
N ILE A 163 12.71 10.45 -8.23
CA ILE A 163 13.50 9.19 -8.23
C ILE A 163 14.33 9.08 -9.51
N GLY A 164 15.34 8.19 -9.52
CA GLY A 164 16.19 8.01 -10.70
C GLY A 164 15.47 7.33 -11.86
N SER A 165 14.85 6.18 -11.59
CA SER A 165 14.03 5.48 -12.59
C SER A 165 12.86 4.74 -11.96
N LEU A 166 11.80 4.59 -12.75
CA LEU A 166 10.63 3.78 -12.46
C LEU A 166 10.40 2.78 -13.59
N THR A 167 10.41 1.49 -13.26
CA THR A 167 9.96 0.43 -14.18
C THR A 167 8.57 -0.02 -13.76
N VAL A 168 7.64 -0.06 -14.70
CA VAL A 168 6.27 -0.55 -14.50
C VAL A 168 6.13 -1.90 -15.17
N VAL A 169 5.90 -2.96 -14.39
CA VAL A 169 5.69 -4.33 -14.87
C VAL A 169 4.21 -4.67 -14.77
N ASP A 170 3.56 -4.85 -15.92
CA ASP A 170 2.15 -5.25 -15.96
C ASP A 170 1.81 -5.89 -17.32
N ASP A 171 1.40 -7.14 -17.31
CA ASP A 171 1.06 -7.93 -18.51
C ASP A 171 -0.42 -7.83 -18.92
N GLN A 172 -1.22 -7.06 -18.17
CA GLN A 172 -2.64 -6.94 -18.44
C GLN A 172 -2.93 -5.83 -19.46
N ILE A 173 -4.08 -5.96 -20.09
CA ILE A 173 -4.64 -4.93 -20.97
C ILE A 173 -5.60 -4.02 -20.19
N VAL A 174 -5.76 -2.79 -20.68
CA VAL A 174 -6.70 -1.82 -20.11
C VAL A 174 -8.14 -2.27 -20.41
N THR A 175 -8.97 -2.26 -19.39
CA THR A 175 -10.40 -2.55 -19.46
C THR A 175 -11.23 -1.33 -19.05
N GLU A 176 -12.54 -1.33 -19.33
CA GLU A 176 -13.46 -0.27 -18.89
C GLU A 176 -13.46 -0.11 -17.35
N ALA A 177 -13.30 -1.21 -16.60
CA ALA A 177 -13.25 -1.19 -15.16
C ALA A 177 -12.04 -0.39 -14.61
N ASP A 178 -10.92 -0.37 -15.34
CA ASP A 178 -9.73 0.36 -14.95
C ASP A 178 -9.95 1.89 -14.95
N LEU A 179 -10.85 2.40 -15.79
CA LEU A 179 -11.11 3.85 -15.93
C LEU A 179 -11.79 4.46 -14.69
N GLY A 180 -12.42 3.63 -13.85
CA GLY A 180 -13.14 4.09 -12.66
C GLY A 180 -12.27 4.71 -11.59
N ALA A 181 -10.99 4.32 -11.49
CA ALA A 181 -10.08 4.76 -10.44
C ALA A 181 -8.66 5.08 -10.92
N GLN A 182 -8.28 4.71 -12.14
CA GLN A 182 -6.94 4.91 -12.71
C GLN A 182 -6.87 6.17 -13.55
N PHE A 183 -6.29 7.24 -13.01
CA PHE A 183 -6.24 8.56 -13.68
C PHE A 183 -5.15 8.69 -14.76
N PHE A 184 -4.28 7.69 -14.93
CA PHE A 184 -3.32 7.64 -16.04
C PHE A 184 -3.89 6.99 -17.30
N LEU A 185 -5.15 6.54 -17.29
CA LEU A 185 -5.82 5.89 -18.39
C LEU A 185 -6.99 6.72 -18.92
N THR A 186 -7.31 6.53 -20.20
CA THR A 186 -8.47 7.13 -20.86
C THR A 186 -9.20 6.05 -21.68
N GLU A 187 -10.39 6.35 -22.18
CA GLU A 187 -11.17 5.44 -23.04
C GLU A 187 -10.40 4.99 -24.29
N GLU A 188 -9.49 5.84 -24.82
CA GLU A 188 -8.66 5.52 -25.98
C GLU A 188 -7.62 4.42 -25.70
N ASP A 189 -7.33 4.14 -24.44
CA ASP A 189 -6.35 3.14 -24.02
C ASP A 189 -6.95 1.73 -23.87
N ILE A 190 -8.28 1.59 -23.91
CA ILE A 190 -8.98 0.29 -23.78
C ILE A 190 -8.44 -0.69 -24.82
N GLY A 191 -8.04 -1.87 -24.37
CA GLY A 191 -7.44 -2.92 -25.19
C GLY A 191 -5.92 -2.77 -25.43
N GLN A 192 -5.29 -1.68 -24.99
CA GLN A 192 -3.83 -1.51 -25.03
C GLN A 192 -3.15 -2.12 -23.78
N SER A 193 -1.83 -2.31 -23.83
CA SER A 193 -1.03 -2.68 -22.66
C SER A 193 -1.20 -1.63 -21.55
N ARG A 194 -1.59 -2.07 -20.35
CA ARG A 194 -1.80 -1.17 -19.21
C ARG A 194 -0.51 -0.49 -18.77
N ALA A 195 0.63 -1.22 -18.79
CA ALA A 195 1.93 -0.64 -18.50
C ALA A 195 2.31 0.46 -19.50
N GLU A 196 2.17 0.21 -20.80
CA GLU A 196 2.57 1.16 -21.84
C GLU A 196 1.68 2.41 -21.88
N ALA A 197 0.37 2.24 -21.71
CA ALA A 197 -0.59 3.33 -21.65
C ALA A 197 -0.29 4.29 -20.46
N ALA A 198 -0.02 3.74 -19.29
CA ALA A 198 0.26 4.51 -18.09
C ALA A 198 1.62 5.24 -18.17
N VAL A 199 2.69 4.55 -18.61
CA VAL A 199 4.07 5.06 -18.61
C VAL A 199 4.20 6.38 -19.38
N ASN A 200 3.54 6.52 -20.53
CA ASN A 200 3.57 7.73 -21.33
C ASN A 200 3.06 8.97 -20.56
N ARG A 201 2.07 8.80 -19.68
CA ARG A 201 1.52 9.89 -18.89
C ARG A 201 2.31 10.13 -17.61
N ILE A 202 2.82 9.08 -16.99
CA ILE A 202 3.71 9.15 -15.82
C ILE A 202 4.99 9.91 -16.19
N GLN A 203 5.59 9.62 -17.35
CA GLN A 203 6.80 10.30 -17.83
C GLN A 203 6.61 11.81 -17.97
N LYS A 204 5.41 12.28 -18.32
CA LYS A 204 5.09 13.72 -18.46
C LYS A 204 5.06 14.46 -17.12
N LEU A 205 4.89 13.76 -15.98
CA LEU A 205 4.89 14.41 -14.66
C LEU A 205 6.26 14.98 -14.31
N ASN A 206 7.32 14.26 -14.67
CA ASN A 206 8.69 14.67 -14.43
C ASN A 206 9.62 14.12 -15.52
N PRO A 207 9.99 14.93 -16.52
CA PRO A 207 10.86 14.49 -17.62
C PRO A 207 12.26 14.04 -17.19
N ARG A 208 12.69 14.37 -15.97
CA ARG A 208 14.01 13.99 -15.42
C ARG A 208 14.05 12.56 -14.90
N VAL A 209 12.91 11.98 -14.58
CA VAL A 209 12.79 10.58 -14.14
C VAL A 209 12.66 9.69 -15.36
N LYS A 210 13.48 8.63 -15.43
CA LYS A 210 13.35 7.64 -16.51
C LYS A 210 12.22 6.67 -16.18
N VAL A 211 11.14 6.68 -16.96
CA VAL A 211 10.00 5.75 -16.78
C VAL A 211 10.00 4.71 -17.89
N ILE A 212 9.91 3.43 -17.52
CA ILE A 212 10.04 2.29 -18.44
C ILE A 212 8.82 1.38 -18.28
N ALA A 213 8.17 1.01 -19.40
CA ALA A 213 7.15 -0.02 -19.43
C ALA A 213 7.78 -1.40 -19.67
N ASP A 214 7.36 -2.39 -18.91
CA ASP A 214 7.63 -3.80 -19.15
C ASP A 214 6.30 -4.56 -19.20
N PRO A 215 5.74 -4.82 -20.39
CA PRO A 215 4.46 -5.52 -20.55
C PRO A 215 4.60 -7.03 -20.37
N GLY A 216 5.76 -7.51 -19.95
CA GLY A 216 5.99 -8.94 -19.70
C GLY A 216 5.43 -9.40 -18.37
N SER A 217 4.97 -10.65 -18.33
CA SER A 217 4.43 -11.24 -17.10
C SER A 217 5.49 -11.34 -16.01
N ILE A 218 5.12 -10.94 -14.78
CA ILE A 218 5.97 -11.10 -13.60
C ILE A 218 6.30 -12.57 -13.32
N MET A 219 5.40 -13.49 -13.68
CA MET A 219 5.61 -14.93 -13.55
C MET A 219 6.75 -15.47 -14.42
N SER A 220 7.11 -14.75 -15.49
CA SER A 220 8.25 -15.10 -16.36
C SER A 220 9.58 -14.58 -15.85
N LYS A 221 9.60 -13.71 -14.82
CA LYS A 221 10.79 -13.08 -14.28
C LYS A 221 11.44 -13.99 -13.24
N GLY A 222 12.69 -14.34 -13.44
CA GLY A 222 13.49 -15.05 -12.43
C GLY A 222 13.88 -14.16 -11.25
N ALA A 223 14.35 -14.76 -10.17
CA ALA A 223 14.77 -14.04 -8.95
C ALA A 223 15.83 -12.94 -9.24
N SER A 224 16.73 -13.15 -10.18
CA SER A 224 17.77 -12.19 -10.57
C SER A 224 17.21 -10.88 -11.15
N PHE A 225 15.99 -10.88 -11.67
CA PHE A 225 15.31 -9.68 -12.14
C PHE A 225 15.22 -8.62 -11.04
N PHE A 226 14.84 -9.03 -9.84
CA PHE A 226 14.65 -8.14 -8.69
C PHE A 226 15.96 -7.53 -8.19
N GLY A 227 17.09 -8.18 -8.44
CA GLY A 227 18.42 -7.66 -8.11
C GLY A 227 18.81 -6.36 -8.81
N ASN A 228 18.13 -6.00 -9.91
CA ASN A 228 18.40 -4.79 -10.67
C ASN A 228 17.78 -3.51 -10.06
N PHE A 229 16.93 -3.63 -9.05
CA PHE A 229 16.21 -2.52 -8.46
C PHE A 229 16.63 -2.33 -7.00
N ASP A 230 16.55 -1.11 -6.51
CA ASP A 230 16.77 -0.80 -5.10
C ASP A 230 15.55 -1.13 -4.26
N ILE A 231 14.37 -0.82 -4.80
CA ILE A 231 13.07 -1.03 -4.13
C ILE A 231 12.11 -1.70 -5.10
N ILE A 232 11.45 -2.72 -4.61
CA ILE A 232 10.40 -3.46 -5.31
C ILE A 232 9.07 -3.18 -4.62
N ILE A 233 8.09 -2.71 -5.38
CA ILE A 233 6.74 -2.41 -4.91
C ILE A 233 5.76 -3.30 -5.68
N ALA A 234 5.08 -4.20 -4.97
CA ALA A 234 4.11 -5.14 -5.51
C ALA A 234 2.71 -4.74 -5.06
N THR A 235 1.81 -4.42 -5.99
CA THR A 235 0.46 -3.98 -5.66
C THR A 235 -0.59 -4.96 -6.16
N ASP A 236 -1.62 -5.19 -5.34
CA ASP A 236 -2.82 -5.98 -5.68
C ASP A 236 -2.52 -7.39 -6.27
N LEU A 237 -1.47 -8.03 -5.74
CA LEU A 237 -1.05 -9.38 -6.10
C LEU A 237 -1.56 -10.43 -5.10
N SER A 238 -1.59 -11.68 -5.55
CA SER A 238 -1.91 -12.82 -4.69
C SER A 238 -0.85 -13.05 -3.61
N PRO A 239 -1.23 -13.61 -2.46
CA PRO A 239 -0.29 -13.91 -1.38
C PRO A 239 0.85 -14.83 -1.80
N THR A 240 0.57 -15.81 -2.65
CA THR A 240 1.56 -16.75 -3.19
C THR A 240 2.64 -16.00 -3.99
N LEU A 241 2.22 -15.07 -4.84
CA LEU A 241 3.16 -14.29 -5.65
C LEU A 241 3.93 -13.27 -4.79
N LEU A 242 3.27 -12.67 -3.79
CA LEU A 242 3.94 -11.78 -2.83
C LEU A 242 5.04 -12.50 -2.04
N ALA A 243 4.79 -13.74 -1.58
CA ALA A 243 5.78 -14.58 -0.90
C ALA A 243 6.99 -14.88 -1.80
N PHE A 244 6.75 -15.25 -3.06
CA PHE A 244 7.81 -15.48 -4.04
C PHE A 244 8.66 -14.23 -4.27
N ILE A 245 8.03 -13.08 -4.54
CA ILE A 245 8.74 -11.81 -4.81
C ILE A 245 9.53 -11.39 -3.57
N ASN A 246 8.94 -11.45 -2.38
CA ASN A 246 9.61 -11.08 -1.13
C ASN A 246 10.85 -11.96 -0.88
N THR A 247 10.74 -13.29 -1.08
CA THR A 247 11.87 -14.19 -0.97
C THR A 247 12.98 -13.83 -1.97
N ALA A 248 12.63 -13.60 -3.23
CA ALA A 248 13.58 -13.21 -4.27
C ALA A 248 14.28 -11.87 -3.96
N THR A 249 13.55 -10.89 -3.42
CA THR A 249 14.11 -9.59 -3.04
C THR A 249 15.08 -9.70 -1.87
N ARG A 250 14.77 -10.52 -0.86
CA ARG A 250 15.68 -10.79 0.26
C ARG A 250 16.98 -11.49 -0.19
N LEU A 251 16.91 -12.44 -1.09
CA LEU A 251 18.08 -13.12 -1.67
C LEU A 251 19.04 -12.15 -2.34
N HIS A 252 18.52 -11.05 -2.88
CA HIS A 252 19.32 -10.00 -3.54
C HIS A 252 19.58 -8.78 -2.64
N ASN A 253 19.25 -8.86 -1.34
CA ASN A 253 19.37 -7.74 -0.38
C ASN A 253 18.68 -6.47 -0.89
N ARG A 254 17.44 -6.59 -1.36
CA ARG A 254 16.61 -5.50 -1.88
C ARG A 254 15.43 -5.23 -0.98
N GLN A 255 14.99 -3.97 -0.93
CA GLN A 255 13.85 -3.53 -0.13
C GLN A 255 12.55 -3.90 -0.85
N PHE A 256 11.58 -4.37 -0.09
CA PHE A 256 10.30 -4.83 -0.62
C PHE A 256 9.12 -4.15 0.08
N TYR A 257 8.15 -3.74 -0.73
CA TYR A 257 6.84 -3.30 -0.29
C TYR A 257 5.77 -4.11 -1.01
N ALA A 258 4.73 -4.50 -0.28
CA ALA A 258 3.49 -4.99 -0.85
C ALA A 258 2.34 -4.11 -0.37
N ALA A 259 1.36 -3.88 -1.22
CA ALA A 259 0.17 -3.14 -0.84
C ALA A 259 -1.04 -3.60 -1.64
N GLY A 260 -2.23 -3.46 -1.07
CA GLY A 260 -3.47 -3.80 -1.75
C GLY A 260 -4.65 -3.05 -1.16
N THR A 261 -5.67 -2.85 -2.00
CA THR A 261 -6.91 -2.18 -1.61
C THR A 261 -8.12 -3.06 -1.86
N TYR A 262 -9.07 -3.01 -0.95
CA TYR A 262 -10.34 -3.74 -0.98
C TYR A 262 -11.44 -2.76 -0.58
N GLY A 263 -11.85 -1.90 -1.51
CA GLY A 263 -12.81 -0.83 -1.26
C GLY A 263 -12.37 0.10 -0.13
N PHE A 264 -13.09 0.11 0.98
CA PHE A 264 -12.77 0.92 2.17
C PHE A 264 -11.60 0.39 3.00
N TYR A 265 -11.09 -0.79 2.71
CA TYR A 265 -9.99 -1.41 3.46
C TYR A 265 -8.74 -1.54 2.60
N GLY A 266 -7.58 -1.63 3.24
CA GLY A 266 -6.34 -1.89 2.53
C GLY A 266 -5.17 -2.11 3.48
N TYR A 267 -4.03 -2.41 2.91
CA TYR A 267 -2.81 -2.63 3.68
C TYR A 267 -1.57 -2.14 2.95
N ILE A 268 -0.52 -1.88 3.73
CA ILE A 268 0.86 -1.74 3.26
C ILE A 268 1.70 -2.71 4.09
N PHE A 269 2.48 -3.53 3.43
CA PHE A 269 3.51 -4.35 4.06
C PHE A 269 4.88 -3.85 3.62
N SER A 270 5.84 -3.81 4.54
CA SER A 270 7.23 -3.47 4.27
C SER A 270 8.16 -4.54 4.81
N ASP A 271 9.14 -4.93 4.00
CA ASP A 271 10.29 -5.74 4.37
C ASP A 271 11.56 -5.05 3.89
N LEU A 272 12.18 -4.31 4.77
CA LEU A 272 13.43 -3.59 4.49
C LEU A 272 14.65 -4.41 4.93
N ILE A 273 14.45 -5.67 5.32
CA ILE A 273 15.46 -6.60 5.84
C ILE A 273 16.04 -6.09 7.16
N GLU A 274 16.87 -5.07 7.09
CA GLU A 274 17.43 -4.27 8.18
C GLU A 274 17.57 -2.84 7.71
N HIS A 275 17.07 -1.89 8.49
CA HIS A 275 17.09 -0.50 8.09
C HIS A 275 17.54 0.43 9.22
N ASP A 276 18.56 1.24 8.94
CA ASP A 276 19.04 2.27 9.82
C ASP A 276 18.43 3.63 9.46
N TYR A 277 17.93 4.33 10.47
CA TYR A 277 17.37 5.67 10.31
C TYR A 277 17.72 6.56 11.49
N VAL A 278 17.67 7.87 11.29
CA VAL A 278 18.00 8.88 12.29
C VAL A 278 16.75 9.62 12.71
N VAL A 279 16.51 9.66 14.03
CA VAL A 279 15.49 10.51 14.64
C VAL A 279 16.19 11.69 15.30
N GLN A 280 15.79 12.90 14.93
CA GLN A 280 16.26 14.13 15.52
C GLN A 280 15.23 14.64 16.54
N ARG A 281 15.65 14.96 17.75
CA ARG A 281 14.77 15.46 18.82
C ARG A 281 15.50 16.39 19.77
N ASP A 282 14.75 17.19 20.50
CA ASP A 282 15.32 17.95 21.62
C ASP A 282 15.87 16.98 22.69
N LYS A 283 17.03 17.30 23.26
CA LYS A 283 17.64 16.47 24.29
C LYS A 283 16.73 16.36 25.51
N SER A 284 16.36 15.12 25.85
CA SER A 284 15.60 14.82 27.05
C SER A 284 16.46 14.89 28.30
N ASN A 285 15.82 15.14 29.47
CA ASN A 285 16.49 15.04 30.79
C ASN A 285 16.89 13.60 31.13
N VAL A 286 16.27 12.60 30.50
CA VAL A 286 16.65 11.19 30.62
C VAL A 286 17.64 10.86 29.51
N PRO A 287 18.87 10.42 29.86
CA PRO A 287 19.85 10.03 28.84
C PRO A 287 19.35 8.90 27.95
N THR A 288 19.55 9.06 26.64
CA THR A 288 19.31 7.99 25.68
C THR A 288 20.43 6.96 25.76
N THR A 289 20.10 5.69 26.03
CA THR A 289 21.08 4.60 26.13
C THR A 289 21.12 3.81 24.83
N ILE A 290 22.33 3.43 24.39
CA ILE A 290 22.56 2.52 23.29
C ILE A 290 22.14 1.11 23.73
N GLY A 291 21.40 0.39 22.87
CA GLY A 291 20.93 -0.97 23.15
C GLY A 291 19.54 -1.26 22.59
N PRO A 292 18.97 -2.43 22.89
CA PRO A 292 17.65 -2.82 22.40
C PRO A 292 16.56 -1.91 22.99
N GLU A 293 15.67 -1.40 22.13
CA GLU A 293 14.49 -0.61 22.49
C GLU A 293 13.21 -1.47 22.45
N THR A 294 13.11 -2.32 21.42
CA THR A 294 12.06 -3.33 21.28
C THR A 294 12.70 -4.66 20.85
N ARG A 295 11.90 -5.70 20.63
CA ARG A 295 12.42 -6.96 20.10
C ARG A 295 13.14 -6.80 18.74
N THR A 296 12.70 -5.87 17.91
CA THR A 296 13.19 -5.66 16.55
C THR A 296 13.93 -4.36 16.34
N ARG A 297 13.89 -3.45 17.33
CA ARG A 297 14.49 -2.12 17.25
C ARG A 297 15.59 -1.95 18.29
N SER A 298 16.72 -1.41 17.83
CA SER A 298 17.86 -1.07 18.67
C SER A 298 18.32 0.37 18.43
N ILE A 299 18.77 1.03 19.47
CA ILE A 299 19.50 2.30 19.37
C ILE A 299 20.97 1.96 19.16
N VAL A 300 21.53 2.33 18.00
CA VAL A 300 22.91 1.99 17.61
C VAL A 300 23.89 3.14 17.84
N LYS A 301 23.40 4.39 17.80
CA LYS A 301 24.25 5.57 18.00
C LYS A 301 23.43 6.73 18.54
N VAL A 302 24.08 7.57 19.39
CA VAL A 302 23.49 8.81 19.91
C VAL A 302 24.53 9.92 19.75
N GLU A 303 24.18 10.97 19.05
CA GLU A 303 24.99 12.17 18.88
C GLU A 303 24.25 13.39 19.43
N THR A 304 24.97 14.24 20.15
CA THR A 304 24.40 15.48 20.70
C THR A 304 25.03 16.67 19.98
N GLN A 305 24.21 17.55 19.43
CA GLN A 305 24.63 18.74 18.70
C GLN A 305 23.94 19.96 19.29
N LYS A 306 24.65 21.10 19.35
CA LYS A 306 24.02 22.38 19.69
C LYS A 306 23.65 23.13 18.43
N GLU A 307 22.35 23.41 18.24
CA GLU A 307 21.81 24.20 17.14
C GLU A 307 20.95 25.33 17.73
N ASP A 308 21.18 26.57 17.33
CA ASP A 308 20.42 27.75 17.76
C ASP A 308 20.19 27.88 19.29
N GLY A 309 21.21 27.53 20.08
CA GLY A 309 21.12 27.58 21.53
C GLY A 309 20.38 26.42 22.19
N LYS A 310 19.77 25.52 21.40
CA LYS A 310 19.16 24.28 21.87
C LYS A 310 20.11 23.11 21.72
N THR A 311 19.97 22.15 22.60
CA THR A 311 20.70 20.88 22.47
C THR A 311 19.82 19.85 21.81
N ILE A 312 20.23 19.43 20.62
CA ILE A 312 19.52 18.43 19.80
C ILE A 312 20.25 17.10 19.93
N GLU A 313 19.49 16.03 20.02
CA GLU A 313 19.96 14.65 20.04
C GLU A 313 19.60 13.96 18.72
N LYS A 314 20.62 13.49 17.97
CA LYS A 314 20.48 12.65 16.79
C LYS A 314 20.62 11.20 17.23
N VAL A 315 19.51 10.45 17.18
CA VAL A 315 19.45 9.05 17.61
C VAL A 315 19.37 8.18 16.38
N GLN A 316 20.43 7.43 16.08
CA GLN A 316 20.40 6.41 15.03
C GLN A 316 19.80 5.13 15.58
N LYS A 317 18.76 4.67 14.94
CA LYS A 317 18.04 3.46 15.27
C LYS A 317 18.15 2.46 14.13
N ARG A 318 18.14 1.17 14.48
CA ARG A 318 18.12 0.04 13.57
C ARG A 318 16.86 -0.74 13.79
N GLU A 319 16.12 -1.01 12.70
CA GLU A 319 14.91 -1.83 12.72
C GLU A 319 15.12 -3.10 11.89
N LEU A 320 14.66 -4.24 12.40
CA LEU A 320 14.70 -5.53 11.71
C LEU A 320 13.30 -5.93 11.24
N TYR A 321 13.23 -6.59 10.09
CA TYR A 321 11.96 -6.91 9.42
C TYR A 321 11.76 -8.40 9.28
N SER A 322 10.51 -8.85 9.38
CA SER A 322 10.11 -10.22 9.03
C SER A 322 9.67 -10.31 7.56
N THR A 323 9.64 -11.54 7.05
CA THR A 323 9.15 -11.83 5.69
C THR A 323 7.63 -11.67 5.61
N TRP A 324 7.12 -11.60 4.38
CA TRP A 324 5.68 -11.61 4.10
C TRP A 324 4.98 -12.80 4.75
N ASP A 325 5.48 -14.03 4.56
CA ASP A 325 4.87 -15.24 5.10
C ASP A 325 4.76 -15.19 6.63
N LEU A 326 5.84 -14.77 7.29
CA LEU A 326 5.85 -14.67 8.75
C LEU A 326 4.88 -13.59 9.24
N ALA A 327 4.82 -12.42 8.59
CA ALA A 327 3.96 -11.31 9.00
C ALA A 327 2.48 -11.58 8.70
N SER A 328 2.18 -12.22 7.56
CA SER A 328 0.79 -12.46 7.13
C SER A 328 0.14 -13.67 7.81
N GLU A 329 0.90 -14.69 8.20
CA GLU A 329 0.34 -15.95 8.67
C GLU A 329 0.55 -16.17 10.18
N THR A 330 1.81 -16.19 10.62
CA THR A 330 2.16 -16.76 11.95
C THR A 330 2.42 -15.72 13.03
N SER A 331 2.74 -14.48 12.66
CA SER A 331 3.13 -13.47 13.63
C SER A 331 1.96 -13.00 14.48
N LEU A 332 2.23 -12.81 15.77
CA LEU A 332 1.29 -12.31 16.75
C LEU A 332 1.49 -10.81 16.97
N LEU A 333 0.49 -10.17 17.55
CA LEU A 333 0.61 -8.80 18.02
C LEU A 333 1.69 -8.69 19.10
N PRO A 334 2.41 -7.57 19.20
CA PRO A 334 3.39 -7.36 20.26
C PRO A 334 2.79 -7.57 21.65
N PRO A 335 3.59 -8.07 22.63
CA PRO A 335 3.11 -8.38 23.98
C PRO A 335 2.42 -7.22 24.71
N GLU A 336 2.72 -5.99 24.31
CA GLU A 336 2.11 -4.76 24.86
C GLU A 336 0.61 -4.66 24.56
N TYR A 337 0.15 -5.27 23.47
CA TYR A 337 -1.28 -5.34 23.14
C TYR A 337 -2.01 -6.24 24.12
N LEU A 338 -1.40 -7.40 24.45
CA LEU A 338 -2.01 -8.39 25.37
C LEU A 338 -2.17 -7.85 26.79
N LYS A 339 -1.35 -6.88 27.20
CA LYS A 339 -1.43 -6.23 28.52
C LYS A 339 -2.59 -5.25 28.65
N SER A 340 -3.28 -4.89 27.57
CA SER A 340 -4.31 -3.86 27.59
C SER A 340 -5.55 -4.26 26.77
N LYS A 341 -6.64 -4.57 27.46
CA LYS A 341 -7.94 -4.82 26.81
C LYS A 341 -8.38 -3.66 25.89
N ARG A 342 -8.04 -2.42 26.25
CA ARG A 342 -8.35 -1.23 25.42
C ARG A 342 -7.60 -1.26 24.09
N ARG A 343 -6.29 -1.63 24.11
CA ARG A 343 -5.48 -1.75 22.90
C ARG A 343 -5.99 -2.89 22.01
N LEU A 344 -6.30 -4.04 22.57
CA LEU A 344 -6.87 -5.15 21.81
C LEU A 344 -8.19 -4.82 21.15
N LYS A 345 -9.09 -4.05 21.84
CA LYS A 345 -10.34 -3.57 21.25
C LYS A 345 -10.14 -2.51 20.15
N ALA A 346 -9.03 -1.79 20.17
CA ALA A 346 -8.72 -0.78 19.16
C ALA A 346 -8.19 -1.40 17.86
N VAL A 347 -7.64 -2.65 17.92
CA VAL A 347 -7.17 -3.34 16.71
C VAL A 347 -8.33 -3.53 15.74
N THR A 348 -8.14 -3.09 14.50
CA THR A 348 -9.18 -3.23 13.48
C THR A 348 -9.44 -4.69 13.12
N PRO A 349 -10.70 -5.14 13.01
CA PRO A 349 -11.04 -6.47 12.50
C PRO A 349 -10.55 -6.71 11.06
N ALA A 350 -10.27 -5.64 10.31
CA ALA A 350 -9.72 -5.72 8.95
C ALA A 350 -8.43 -6.55 8.89
N LEU A 351 -7.57 -6.49 9.91
CA LEU A 351 -6.37 -7.33 10.00
C LEU A 351 -6.70 -8.82 9.97
N SER A 352 -7.72 -9.25 10.73
CA SER A 352 -8.17 -10.65 10.75
C SER A 352 -8.81 -11.06 9.43
N CYS A 353 -9.56 -10.14 8.79
CA CYS A 353 -10.19 -10.37 7.50
C CYS A 353 -9.18 -10.44 6.35
N LEU A 354 -8.15 -9.60 6.36
CA LEU A 354 -7.05 -9.66 5.39
C LEU A 354 -6.31 -10.99 5.48
N ARG A 355 -5.95 -11.44 6.69
CA ARG A 355 -5.32 -12.74 6.88
C ARG A 355 -6.22 -13.89 6.42
N ALA A 356 -7.53 -13.79 6.69
CA ALA A 356 -8.49 -14.78 6.21
C ALA A 356 -8.59 -14.80 4.69
N LEU A 357 -8.56 -13.63 4.05
CA LEU A 357 -8.56 -13.51 2.60
C LEU A 357 -7.32 -14.17 1.99
N TRP A 358 -6.14 -13.87 2.52
CA TRP A 358 -4.88 -14.46 2.04
C TRP A 358 -4.86 -15.99 2.24
N ALA A 359 -5.27 -16.48 3.40
CA ALA A 359 -5.37 -17.93 3.66
C ALA A 359 -6.42 -18.61 2.76
N PHE A 360 -7.53 -17.93 2.46
CA PHE A 360 -8.51 -18.41 1.50
C PHE A 360 -7.92 -18.53 0.10
N GLN A 361 -7.28 -17.48 -0.39
CA GLN A 361 -6.66 -17.44 -1.72
C GLN A 361 -5.60 -18.54 -1.89
N GLN A 362 -4.72 -18.77 -0.90
CA GLN A 362 -3.71 -19.84 -0.95
C GLN A 362 -4.31 -21.23 -1.14
N THR A 363 -5.52 -21.47 -0.62
CA THR A 363 -6.19 -22.78 -0.73
C THR A 363 -7.15 -22.88 -1.92
N HIS A 364 -7.42 -21.75 -2.60
CA HIS A 364 -8.38 -21.65 -3.71
C HIS A 364 -7.75 -21.09 -5.00
N ASN A 365 -6.50 -21.48 -5.29
CA ASN A 365 -5.76 -21.09 -6.50
C ASN A 365 -5.74 -19.56 -6.73
N ASP A 366 -5.45 -18.82 -5.69
CA ASP A 366 -5.40 -17.35 -5.65
C ASP A 366 -6.74 -16.62 -5.94
N HIS A 367 -7.86 -17.36 -6.04
CA HIS A 367 -9.18 -16.75 -6.21
C HIS A 367 -9.75 -16.24 -4.88
N PRO A 368 -10.36 -15.05 -4.85
CA PRO A 368 -11.04 -14.53 -3.67
C PRO A 368 -12.36 -15.29 -3.42
N PRO A 369 -12.93 -15.20 -2.19
CA PRO A 369 -14.23 -15.80 -1.87
C PRO A 369 -15.34 -15.30 -2.81
N GLY A 370 -16.12 -16.22 -3.35
CA GLY A 370 -17.32 -15.92 -4.14
C GLY A 370 -18.56 -15.70 -3.27
N ASN A 371 -19.68 -15.36 -3.89
CA ASN A 371 -20.97 -15.14 -3.20
C ASN A 371 -21.73 -16.44 -2.89
N ASN A 372 -21.06 -17.60 -2.88
CA ASN A 372 -21.68 -18.87 -2.51
C ASN A 372 -21.55 -19.14 -1.03
N LYS A 373 -22.45 -19.99 -0.50
CA LYS A 373 -22.54 -20.29 0.93
C LYS A 373 -21.27 -20.94 1.50
N ASP A 374 -20.60 -21.77 0.71
CA ASP A 374 -19.44 -22.54 1.15
C ASP A 374 -18.21 -21.64 1.29
N ASP A 375 -17.97 -20.73 0.33
CA ASP A 375 -16.91 -19.75 0.40
C ASP A 375 -17.12 -18.77 1.56
N LEU A 376 -18.35 -18.25 1.71
CA LEU A 376 -18.70 -17.33 2.81
C LEU A 376 -18.51 -18.02 4.17
N GLY A 377 -18.92 -19.30 4.29
CA GLY A 377 -18.71 -20.11 5.49
C GLY A 377 -17.23 -20.35 5.78
N THR A 378 -16.44 -20.66 4.76
CA THR A 378 -15.00 -20.88 4.87
C THR A 378 -14.28 -19.59 5.26
N PHE A 379 -14.58 -18.47 4.60
CA PHE A 379 -14.01 -17.15 4.94
C PHE A 379 -14.33 -16.75 6.38
N THR A 380 -15.58 -16.88 6.81
CA THR A 380 -16.02 -16.56 8.18
C THR A 380 -15.27 -17.38 9.23
N ARG A 381 -15.06 -18.67 8.96
CA ARG A 381 -14.28 -19.56 9.84
C ARG A 381 -12.81 -19.14 9.91
N LEU A 382 -12.19 -18.83 8.77
CA LEU A 382 -10.81 -18.33 8.70
C LEU A 382 -10.65 -17.00 9.42
N ALA A 383 -11.59 -16.05 9.21
CA ALA A 383 -11.56 -14.76 9.89
C ALA A 383 -11.70 -14.90 11.41
N THR A 384 -12.61 -15.76 11.87
CA THR A 384 -12.79 -16.06 13.30
C THR A 384 -11.54 -16.71 13.89
N HIS A 385 -10.93 -17.66 13.19
CA HIS A 385 -9.69 -18.31 13.61
C HIS A 385 -8.54 -17.30 13.73
N ASN A 386 -8.30 -16.48 12.70
CA ASN A 386 -7.26 -15.45 12.74
C ASN A 386 -7.50 -14.41 13.85
N HIS A 387 -8.77 -14.07 14.10
CA HIS A 387 -9.15 -13.17 15.18
C HIS A 387 -8.78 -13.73 16.56
N GLN A 388 -9.01 -15.03 16.77
CA GLN A 388 -8.62 -15.75 17.98
C GLN A 388 -7.10 -15.88 18.12
N LEU A 389 -6.38 -16.20 17.03
CA LEU A 389 -4.91 -16.25 17.03
C LEU A 389 -4.29 -14.93 17.45
N LEU A 390 -4.84 -13.81 17.01
CA LEU A 390 -4.42 -12.48 17.40
C LEU A 390 -4.87 -12.08 18.82
N SER A 391 -5.58 -12.98 19.55
CA SER A 391 -6.13 -12.75 20.89
C SER A 391 -7.09 -11.57 20.96
N LEU A 392 -7.78 -11.28 19.85
CA LEU A 392 -8.73 -10.16 19.75
C LEU A 392 -10.09 -10.53 20.36
N PRO A 393 -10.79 -9.58 21.00
CA PRO A 393 -12.10 -9.83 21.60
C PRO A 393 -13.13 -10.17 20.51
N SER A 394 -13.86 -11.27 20.68
CA SER A 394 -14.83 -11.76 19.69
C SER A 394 -15.93 -10.76 19.32
N GLU A 395 -16.29 -9.85 20.26
CA GLU A 395 -17.26 -8.80 20.04
C GLU A 395 -16.81 -7.74 19.03
N THR A 396 -15.53 -7.69 18.65
CA THR A 396 -15.01 -6.75 17.63
C THR A 396 -15.18 -7.27 16.21
N LEU A 397 -15.27 -8.60 16.00
CA LEU A 397 -15.50 -9.20 14.69
C LEU A 397 -17.00 -9.47 14.48
N ARG A 398 -17.74 -8.42 14.12
CA ARG A 398 -19.19 -8.50 13.91
C ARG A 398 -19.54 -9.04 12.52
N SER A 399 -20.71 -9.63 12.39
CA SER A 399 -21.23 -10.15 11.11
C SER A 399 -21.40 -9.04 10.05
N GLU A 400 -21.76 -7.83 10.48
CA GLU A 400 -21.86 -6.66 9.61
C GLU A 400 -20.51 -6.29 9.02
N PHE A 401 -19.45 -6.33 9.85
CA PHE A 401 -18.09 -6.06 9.39
C PHE A 401 -17.62 -7.10 8.37
N LEU A 402 -17.81 -8.39 8.66
CA LEU A 402 -17.48 -9.47 7.72
C LEU A 402 -18.18 -9.29 6.38
N ARG A 403 -19.47 -8.94 6.39
CA ARG A 403 -20.24 -8.68 5.17
C ARG A 403 -19.70 -7.46 4.43
N SER A 404 -19.46 -6.36 5.14
CA SER A 404 -18.88 -5.14 4.55
C SER A 404 -17.52 -5.46 3.89
N PHE A 405 -16.64 -6.15 4.59
CA PHE A 405 -15.33 -6.51 4.05
C PHE A 405 -15.45 -7.35 2.77
N LEU A 406 -16.28 -8.39 2.78
CA LEU A 406 -16.49 -9.26 1.61
C LEU A 406 -17.07 -8.50 0.41
N GLN A 407 -17.98 -7.56 0.63
CA GLN A 407 -18.56 -6.72 -0.43
C GLN A 407 -17.55 -5.74 -1.04
N ASN A 408 -16.48 -5.42 -0.32
CA ASN A 408 -15.43 -4.51 -0.76
C ASN A 408 -14.31 -5.22 -1.57
N ILE A 409 -14.25 -6.56 -1.54
CA ILE A 409 -13.24 -7.32 -2.29
C ILE A 409 -13.41 -7.06 -3.79
N GLY A 410 -12.32 -6.70 -4.46
CA GLY A 410 -12.29 -6.38 -5.89
C GLY A 410 -12.72 -4.96 -6.24
N SER A 411 -13.09 -4.14 -5.24
CA SER A 411 -13.43 -2.72 -5.46
C SER A 411 -12.23 -1.82 -5.27
N GLU A 412 -12.06 -0.85 -6.17
CA GLU A 412 -11.05 0.21 -6.07
C GLU A 412 -11.75 1.55 -5.80
N ILE A 413 -11.33 2.26 -4.76
CA ILE A 413 -11.89 3.56 -4.38
C ILE A 413 -10.76 4.60 -4.37
N ALA A 414 -10.85 5.61 -5.23
CA ALA A 414 -9.80 6.61 -5.41
C ALA A 414 -9.34 7.29 -4.10
N PRO A 415 -10.19 7.71 -3.15
CA PRO A 415 -9.72 8.26 -1.88
C PRO A 415 -8.85 7.30 -1.06
N VAL A 416 -9.19 6.00 -1.04
CA VAL A 416 -8.41 4.98 -0.30
C VAL A 416 -7.08 4.71 -0.96
N THR A 417 -7.07 4.59 -2.29
CA THR A 417 -5.81 4.42 -3.05
C THR A 417 -4.90 5.64 -2.90
N ALA A 418 -5.47 6.86 -2.86
CA ALA A 418 -4.70 8.08 -2.64
C ALA A 418 -4.04 8.13 -1.25
N ILE A 419 -4.77 7.75 -0.19
CA ILE A 419 -4.23 7.71 1.18
C ILE A 419 -3.09 6.69 1.28
N LEU A 420 -3.35 5.44 0.89
CA LEU A 420 -2.36 4.36 1.00
C LEU A 420 -1.19 4.57 0.04
N GLY A 421 -1.45 5.00 -1.19
CA GLY A 421 -0.41 5.29 -2.17
C GLY A 421 0.49 6.45 -1.76
N GLY A 422 -0.09 7.50 -1.19
CA GLY A 422 0.65 8.62 -0.61
C GLY A 422 1.50 8.20 0.58
N GLN A 423 0.95 7.39 1.49
CA GLN A 423 1.65 6.89 2.67
C GLN A 423 2.83 5.98 2.29
N LEU A 424 2.63 5.04 1.36
CA LEU A 424 3.69 4.15 0.89
C LEU A 424 4.81 4.95 0.20
N ALA A 425 4.45 5.85 -0.70
CA ALA A 425 5.44 6.68 -1.39
C ALA A 425 6.24 7.56 -0.42
N GLN A 426 5.59 8.14 0.59
CA GLN A 426 6.27 8.91 1.64
C GLN A 426 7.22 8.03 2.45
N ASP A 427 6.84 6.78 2.75
CA ASP A 427 7.72 5.84 3.47
C ASP A 427 8.95 5.50 2.63
N VAL A 428 8.79 5.23 1.33
CA VAL A 428 9.90 5.01 0.38
C VAL A 428 10.87 6.20 0.36
N ILE A 429 10.36 7.43 0.33
CA ILE A 429 11.17 8.65 0.37
C ILE A 429 11.94 8.74 1.69
N ASN A 430 11.29 8.49 2.82
CA ASN A 430 11.92 8.50 4.15
C ASN A 430 13.00 7.43 4.29
N VAL A 431 12.74 6.23 3.78
CA VAL A 431 13.67 5.11 3.77
C VAL A 431 14.90 5.42 2.92
N ARG A 432 14.74 5.99 1.72
CA ARG A 432 15.88 6.43 0.90
C ARG A 432 16.65 7.55 1.56
N GLY A 433 15.98 8.48 2.22
CA GLY A 433 16.59 9.57 2.99
C GLY A 433 17.18 9.14 4.33
N GLN A 434 16.94 7.92 4.80
CA GLN A 434 17.33 7.39 6.10
C GLN A 434 16.87 8.27 7.27
N ARG A 435 15.69 8.87 7.14
CA ARG A 435 15.08 9.77 8.10
C ARG A 435 13.74 9.23 8.57
N GLN A 436 13.37 9.57 9.80
CA GLN A 436 12.14 9.14 10.44
C GLN A 436 12.00 7.61 10.56
N GLN A 437 11.07 7.18 11.39
CA GLN A 437 10.75 5.78 11.57
C GLN A 437 9.99 5.26 10.35
N PRO A 438 10.49 4.21 9.67
CA PRO A 438 9.77 3.61 8.55
C PRO A 438 8.59 2.76 9.03
N ILE A 439 7.74 2.36 8.10
CA ILE A 439 6.68 1.38 8.33
C ILE A 439 7.31 0.07 8.81
N GLN A 440 6.85 -0.40 10.00
CA GLN A 440 7.30 -1.65 10.60
C GLN A 440 6.34 -2.78 10.24
N ASN A 441 6.71 -3.58 9.26
CA ASN A 441 5.97 -4.67 8.65
C ASN A 441 4.60 -4.30 8.09
N MET A 442 3.56 -4.10 8.90
CA MET A 442 2.20 -4.01 8.39
C MET A 442 1.50 -2.72 8.84
N VAL A 443 0.92 -2.01 7.89
CA VAL A 443 -0.12 -1.00 8.13
C VAL A 443 -1.43 -1.56 7.60
N VAL A 444 -2.50 -1.42 8.37
CA VAL A 444 -3.86 -1.78 7.95
C VAL A 444 -4.73 -0.53 8.00
N PHE A 445 -5.31 -0.20 6.87
CA PHE A 445 -6.26 0.90 6.72
C PHE A 445 -7.70 0.40 6.91
N ASP A 446 -8.44 1.08 7.76
CA ASP A 446 -9.85 0.86 8.05
C ASP A 446 -10.60 2.14 7.68
N GLY A 447 -11.23 2.17 6.52
CA GLY A 447 -11.93 3.34 6.01
C GLY A 447 -13.21 3.68 6.77
N ASP A 448 -13.83 2.71 7.46
CA ASP A 448 -14.99 3.00 8.33
C ASP A 448 -14.59 3.87 9.52
N LYS A 449 -13.35 3.72 9.99
CA LYS A 449 -12.78 4.52 11.08
C LYS A 449 -11.92 5.68 10.61
N MET A 450 -11.52 5.68 9.33
CA MET A 450 -10.51 6.58 8.76
C MET A 450 -9.17 6.51 9.51
N GLU A 451 -8.76 5.29 9.88
CA GLU A 451 -7.54 5.02 10.63
C GLU A 451 -6.62 4.09 9.82
N ALA A 452 -5.30 4.35 9.90
CA ALA A 452 -4.25 3.53 9.32
C ALA A 452 -3.27 3.14 10.44
N GLU A 453 -3.50 1.99 11.06
CA GLU A 453 -2.72 1.53 12.20
C GLU A 453 -1.56 0.63 11.77
N MET A 454 -0.40 0.85 12.40
CA MET A 454 0.81 0.08 12.16
C MET A 454 0.95 -1.07 13.16
N TYR A 455 1.10 -2.28 12.63
CA TYR A 455 1.27 -3.50 13.41
C TYR A 455 2.66 -4.11 13.13
N PRO A 456 3.58 -4.07 14.09
CA PRO A 456 4.88 -4.74 13.97
C PRO A 456 4.68 -6.26 14.16
N LEU A 457 4.37 -6.96 13.07
CA LEU A 457 4.07 -8.38 13.05
C LEU A 457 5.33 -9.20 12.87
N HIS A 458 5.81 -9.80 13.97
CA HIS A 458 6.96 -10.68 14.00
C HIS A 458 6.61 -11.98 14.70
N PRO A 459 7.12 -13.13 14.23
CA PRO A 459 6.92 -14.39 14.92
C PRO A 459 7.61 -14.39 16.27
N GLU A 460 7.12 -15.22 17.17
CA GLU A 460 7.73 -15.46 18.48
C GLU A 460 8.75 -16.61 18.42
N GLY A 461 9.63 -16.66 19.41
CA GLY A 461 10.58 -17.75 19.60
C GLY A 461 11.75 -17.77 18.60
N ASN A 462 12.30 -18.97 18.39
CA ASN A 462 13.53 -19.15 17.63
C ASN A 462 13.37 -18.86 16.14
N LEU A 463 12.19 -19.11 15.57
CA LEU A 463 11.93 -18.87 14.15
C LEU A 463 12.06 -17.37 13.81
N GLY A 464 11.45 -16.52 14.60
CA GLY A 464 11.57 -15.07 14.42
C GLY A 464 12.99 -14.57 14.59
N ARG A 465 13.70 -15.10 15.60
CA ARG A 465 15.11 -14.77 15.82
C ARG A 465 16.00 -15.18 14.65
N ALA A 466 15.84 -16.39 14.13
CA ALA A 466 16.60 -16.88 12.99
C ALA A 466 16.41 -15.99 11.75
N GLN A 467 15.19 -15.54 11.49
CA GLN A 467 14.93 -14.62 10.39
C GLN A 467 15.55 -13.23 10.59
N LEU A 468 15.54 -12.74 11.83
CA LEU A 468 16.17 -11.46 12.16
C LEU A 468 17.70 -11.55 12.09
N GLU A 469 18.28 -12.64 12.54
CA GLU A 469 19.74 -12.89 12.46
C GLU A 469 20.21 -12.99 11.01
N LEU A 470 19.46 -13.64 10.13
CA LEU A 470 19.76 -13.68 8.69
C LEU A 470 19.72 -12.28 8.05
N ALA A 471 18.84 -11.42 8.52
CA ALA A 471 18.75 -10.04 8.04
C ALA A 471 19.92 -9.16 8.53
N THR A 472 20.51 -9.49 9.68
CA THR A 472 21.58 -8.68 10.30
C THR A 472 22.98 -9.12 9.94
N ASN A 473 23.17 -10.33 9.42
CA ASN A 473 24.50 -10.89 9.15
C ASN A 473 24.71 -11.22 7.64
N PRO A 474 25.01 -10.21 6.81
CA PRO A 474 25.23 -10.40 5.37
C PRO A 474 26.48 -11.23 5.05
N MET A 475 27.32 -11.53 6.05
CA MET A 475 28.55 -12.32 5.89
C MET A 475 28.35 -13.83 6.11
N VAL A 476 27.16 -14.30 6.49
CA VAL A 476 26.84 -15.72 6.38
C VAL A 476 26.50 -15.97 4.92
N PRO A 477 27.39 -16.63 4.12
CA PRO A 477 27.01 -17.06 2.79
C PRO A 477 25.78 -17.95 3.01
N LEU A 478 24.64 -17.57 2.45
CA LEU A 478 23.55 -18.52 2.24
C LEU A 478 24.19 -19.71 1.55
N GLY A 479 24.43 -20.77 2.33
CA GLY A 479 25.03 -21.99 1.82
C GLY A 479 24.28 -22.29 0.54
N HIS A 480 25.03 -22.45 -0.53
CA HIS A 480 24.53 -22.87 -1.82
C HIS A 480 23.50 -23.96 -1.54
N VAL A 481 22.21 -23.59 -1.53
CA VAL A 481 21.13 -24.57 -1.59
C VAL A 481 21.24 -25.07 -3.02
N ASP A 482 21.97 -26.17 -3.14
CA ASP A 482 22.12 -26.90 -4.40
C ASP A 482 20.69 -27.17 -4.92
N PRO A 483 20.31 -26.65 -6.08
CA PRO A 483 18.99 -26.91 -6.67
C PRO A 483 18.69 -28.39 -6.86
N SER A 484 19.72 -29.27 -6.76
CA SER A 484 19.59 -30.71 -6.81
C SER A 484 19.08 -31.36 -5.51
N GLN A 485 18.99 -30.60 -4.40
CA GLN A 485 18.45 -31.09 -3.12
C GLN A 485 16.97 -30.72 -2.86
N MET A 486 16.29 -30.13 -3.82
CA MET A 486 14.83 -30.15 -3.82
C MET A 486 14.37 -31.57 -4.11
N ILE A 487 13.99 -32.29 -3.05
CA ILE A 487 13.43 -33.64 -3.09
C ILE A 487 12.23 -33.59 -4.03
N PRO A 488 12.22 -34.38 -5.15
CA PRO A 488 11.02 -34.51 -5.95
C PRO A 488 9.94 -35.15 -5.05
N MET A 489 8.76 -34.56 -4.95
CA MET A 489 7.61 -35.24 -4.40
C MET A 489 7.35 -36.50 -5.23
N ASP A 490 7.68 -37.64 -4.60
CA ASP A 490 7.58 -38.96 -5.18
C ASP A 490 6.09 -39.29 -5.40
N GLN A 491 5.72 -39.39 -6.67
CA GLN A 491 4.49 -40.04 -7.12
C GLN A 491 4.66 -41.55 -7.05
N THR A 492 4.57 -42.11 -5.86
CA THR A 492 4.44 -43.60 -5.76
C THR A 492 3.57 -43.97 -4.59
N GLY A 493 2.39 -44.45 -4.90
CA GLY A 493 1.48 -45.01 -3.89
C GLY A 493 0.20 -45.60 -4.45
N MET A 494 0.22 -46.16 -5.67
CA MET A 494 -0.80 -47.14 -6.08
C MET A 494 -0.13 -48.39 -6.54
N MET A 495 0.04 -49.37 -5.61
CA MET A 495 0.17 -50.75 -5.97
C MET A 495 -1.00 -51.55 -5.34
N MET A 496 -1.84 -52.05 -6.23
CA MET A 496 -2.81 -53.08 -5.96
C MET A 496 -2.06 -54.35 -5.51
N GLY A 497 -2.43 -54.85 -4.36
CA GLY A 497 -2.10 -56.21 -3.90
C GLY A 497 -3.20 -57.18 -4.30
N THR A 498 -2.95 -57.94 -5.34
CA THR A 498 -3.72 -59.19 -5.61
C THR A 498 -2.94 -60.37 -5.08
N GLY A 499 -3.62 -61.21 -4.31
CA GLY A 499 -3.44 -62.68 -4.35
C GLY A 499 -2.58 -63.33 -3.27
N MET A 500 -3.15 -63.95 -2.41
CA MET A 500 -3.31 -65.36 -1.97
C MET A 500 -3.63 -65.42 -0.49
#